data_312d95240944da74cf5c284f2b2e1621
#
_entry.id   312d95240944da74cf5c284f2b2e1621
#
_cell.length_a   1.000
_cell.length_b   1.000
_cell.length_c   1.000
_cell.angle_alpha   90.00
_cell.angle_beta   90.00
_cell.angle_gamma   90.00
#
_symmetry.space_group_name_H-M   'P 1'
#
loop_
_entity.id
_entity.type
_entity.pdbx_description
1 polymer ?
#
loop_
_entity_poly.entity_id
_entity_poly.type
_entity_poly.pdbx_seq_one_letter_code
_entity_poly.pdbx_strand_id
1 'polypeptide(L)'
;MTEKTIKFRDPVVETVVDKFVSRSDVGFKKYGQTLDSERKTGVKDLAAYLNDIQEELMDAILYIQAARDELNEAKDKVYGESINGLPYYVSDIAS
;
A
#
# COMPACT_ATOMS: atom_id res chain seq x y z
N MET A 1 22.94 10.07 9.91
CA MET A 1 21.94 10.33 8.89
C MET A 1 22.57 10.92 7.65
N THR A 2 22.02 10.62 6.50
CA THR A 2 22.49 11.19 5.25
C THR A 2 21.37 11.95 4.60
N GLU A 3 21.72 12.87 3.74
CA GLU A 3 20.72 13.67 3.05
C GLU A 3 20.97 13.64 1.56
N LYS A 4 19.89 13.66 0.81
CA LYS A 4 19.96 13.77 -0.64
C LYS A 4 18.84 14.67 -1.11
N THR A 5 19.14 15.46 -2.13
CA THR A 5 18.12 16.29 -2.75
C THR A 5 17.67 15.59 -4.02
N ILE A 6 16.38 15.39 -4.17
CA ILE A 6 15.82 14.68 -5.32
C ILE A 6 14.85 15.59 -6.02
N LYS A 7 14.94 15.62 -7.36
CA LYS A 7 13.99 16.35 -8.15
C LYS A 7 12.98 15.37 -8.70
N PHE A 8 11.70 15.70 -8.57
CA PHE A 8 10.65 14.80 -8.99
C PHE A 8 9.96 15.34 -10.23
N ARG A 9 9.80 14.47 -11.22
CA ARG A 9 9.03 14.83 -12.40
C ARG A 9 7.54 14.61 -12.12
N ASP A 10 7.23 13.64 -11.28
CA ASP A 10 5.88 13.19 -11.06
C ASP A 10 5.47 13.45 -9.60
N PRO A 11 4.47 14.30 -9.36
CA PRO A 11 4.02 14.57 -7.99
C PRO A 11 3.51 13.33 -7.25
N VAL A 12 3.04 12.33 -7.97
CA VAL A 12 2.59 11.08 -7.34
C VAL A 12 3.79 10.37 -6.72
N VAL A 13 4.92 10.38 -7.43
CA VAL A 13 6.14 9.76 -6.93
C VAL A 13 6.62 10.49 -5.69
N GLU A 14 6.59 11.80 -5.73
CA GLU A 14 7.01 12.61 -4.58
C GLU A 14 6.17 12.25 -3.36
N THR A 15 4.86 12.15 -3.53
CA THR A 15 3.96 11.80 -2.43
C THR A 15 4.33 10.44 -1.83
N VAL A 16 4.62 9.46 -2.66
CA VAL A 16 4.97 8.12 -2.19
C VAL A 16 6.30 8.13 -1.46
N VAL A 17 7.28 8.86 -1.96
CA VAL A 17 8.58 8.96 -1.31
C VAL A 17 8.44 9.61 0.06
N ASP A 18 7.64 10.66 0.17
CA ASP A 18 7.40 11.30 1.46
C ASP A 18 6.77 10.32 2.44
N LYS A 19 5.86 9.50 1.98
CA LYS A 19 5.24 8.49 2.82
C LYS A 19 6.24 7.44 3.28
N PHE A 20 7.18 7.05 2.41
CA PHE A 20 8.22 6.11 2.81
C PHE A 20 9.07 6.68 3.94
N VAL A 21 9.50 7.92 3.81
CA VAL A 21 10.34 8.56 4.83
C VAL A 21 9.57 8.66 6.15
N SER A 22 8.32 9.10 6.08
CA SER A 22 7.50 9.24 7.27
C SER A 22 7.30 7.90 7.97
N ARG A 23 7.06 6.85 7.20
CA ARG A 23 6.85 5.53 7.77
C ARG A 23 8.11 5.01 8.44
N SER A 24 9.26 5.28 7.84
CA SER A 24 10.55 4.89 8.43
C SER A 24 10.76 5.59 9.75
N ASP A 25 10.44 6.88 9.82
CA ASP A 25 10.62 7.64 11.05
C ASP A 25 9.68 7.14 12.16
N VAL A 26 8.44 6.81 11.81
CA VAL A 26 7.50 6.29 12.76
C VAL A 26 7.99 4.94 13.30
N GLY A 27 8.52 4.09 12.43
CA GLY A 27 9.07 2.81 12.85
C GLY A 27 10.25 2.98 13.77
N PHE A 28 11.14 3.93 13.47
CA PHE A 28 12.29 4.18 14.31
C PHE A 28 11.86 4.65 15.72
N LYS A 29 10.88 5.54 15.78
CA LYS A 29 10.40 6.00 17.08
C LYS A 29 9.77 4.87 17.87
N LYS A 30 9.09 3.97 17.19
CA LYS A 30 8.38 2.90 17.86
C LYS A 30 9.29 1.78 18.33
N TYR A 31 10.27 1.40 17.51
CA TYR A 31 11.09 0.23 17.79
C TYR A 31 12.52 0.55 18.20
N GLY A 32 12.94 1.79 18.05
CA GLY A 32 14.26 2.17 18.51
C GLY A 32 15.40 1.74 17.61
N GLN A 33 15.10 1.25 16.42
CA GLN A 33 16.18 0.90 15.51
C GLN A 33 15.73 1.01 14.07
N THR A 34 16.70 1.09 13.16
CA THR A 34 16.40 1.16 11.73
C THR A 34 16.34 -0.25 11.17
N LEU A 35 15.75 -0.37 10.00
CA LEU A 35 15.67 -1.66 9.32
C LEU A 35 17.08 -2.18 9.03
N ASP A 36 18.00 -1.30 8.69
CA ASP A 36 19.38 -1.70 8.42
C ASP A 36 20.05 -2.25 9.68
N SER A 37 19.84 -1.63 10.82
CA SER A 37 20.43 -2.13 12.06
C SER A 37 19.79 -3.45 12.47
N GLU A 38 18.49 -3.61 12.26
CA GLU A 38 17.82 -4.86 12.55
C GLU A 38 18.42 -5.98 11.71
N ARG A 39 18.64 -5.71 10.43
CA ARG A 39 19.23 -6.69 9.52
C ARG A 39 20.63 -7.08 9.97
N LYS A 40 21.43 -6.10 10.34
CA LYS A 40 22.81 -6.35 10.73
C LYS A 40 22.96 -7.11 12.03
N THR A 41 22.02 -6.92 12.94
CA THR A 41 22.09 -7.62 14.21
C THR A 41 21.53 -9.03 14.12
N GLY A 42 20.94 -9.40 12.99
CA GLY A 42 20.45 -10.75 12.83
C GLY A 42 19.23 -11.10 13.66
N VAL A 43 18.50 -10.10 14.12
CA VAL A 43 17.33 -10.33 14.90
C VAL A 43 16.25 -11.04 14.08
N LYS A 44 16.23 -10.78 12.80
CA LYS A 44 15.25 -11.38 11.91
C LYS A 44 15.99 -11.97 10.72
N ASP A 45 15.74 -13.21 10.38
CA ASP A 45 16.43 -13.85 9.26
C ASP A 45 15.63 -13.69 7.96
N LEU A 46 16.18 -14.19 6.88
CA LEU A 46 15.58 -14.03 5.57
C LEU A 46 14.19 -14.64 5.51
N ALA A 47 13.99 -15.79 6.11
CA ALA A 47 12.68 -16.43 6.08
C ALA A 47 11.63 -15.58 6.77
N ALA A 48 12.01 -14.94 7.87
CA ALA A 48 11.09 -14.05 8.60
C ALA A 48 10.72 -12.83 7.78
N TYR A 49 11.71 -12.25 7.07
CA TYR A 49 11.39 -11.13 6.18
C TYR A 49 10.44 -11.55 5.06
N LEU A 50 10.65 -12.73 4.49
CA LEU A 50 9.78 -13.21 3.42
C LEU A 50 8.36 -13.47 3.92
N ASN A 51 8.22 -13.98 5.12
CA ASN A 51 6.91 -14.19 5.71
C ASN A 51 6.20 -12.86 5.92
N ASP A 52 6.90 -11.87 6.43
CA ASP A 52 6.30 -10.57 6.67
C ASP A 52 5.86 -9.91 5.37
N ILE A 53 6.68 -10.03 4.32
CA ILE A 53 6.32 -9.47 3.03
C ILE A 53 5.07 -10.16 2.50
N GLN A 54 5.00 -11.47 2.59
CA GLN A 54 3.86 -12.19 2.08
C GLN A 54 2.58 -11.78 2.83
N GLU A 55 2.66 -11.65 4.13
CA GLU A 55 1.51 -11.24 4.92
C GLU A 55 1.05 -9.84 4.53
N GLU A 56 1.97 -8.93 4.32
CA GLU A 56 1.62 -7.58 3.91
C GLU A 56 0.99 -7.54 2.53
N LEU A 57 1.47 -8.36 1.62
CA LEU A 57 0.87 -8.43 0.29
C LEU A 57 -0.53 -9.03 0.34
N MET A 58 -0.74 -10.01 1.21
CA MET A 58 -2.06 -10.59 1.39
C MET A 58 -3.03 -9.54 1.95
N ASP A 59 -2.59 -8.77 2.92
CA ASP A 59 -3.40 -7.70 3.48
C ASP A 59 -3.72 -6.66 2.42
N ALA A 60 -2.75 -6.32 1.57
CA ALA A 60 -2.98 -5.37 0.50
C ALA A 60 -4.07 -5.86 -0.46
N ILE A 61 -4.08 -7.14 -0.76
CA ILE A 61 -5.10 -7.72 -1.63
C ILE A 61 -6.48 -7.62 -0.97
N LEU A 62 -6.54 -7.88 0.32
CA LEU A 62 -7.81 -7.77 1.05
C LEU A 62 -8.33 -6.35 1.06
N TYR A 63 -7.44 -5.38 1.25
CA TYR A 63 -7.84 -3.98 1.21
C TYR A 63 -8.33 -3.57 -0.18
N ILE A 64 -7.69 -4.08 -1.21
CA ILE A 64 -8.12 -3.80 -2.57
C ILE A 64 -9.53 -4.35 -2.79
N GLN A 65 -9.78 -5.56 -2.31
CA GLN A 65 -11.11 -6.14 -2.48
C GLN A 65 -12.17 -5.35 -1.70
N ALA A 66 -11.84 -4.95 -0.48
CA ALA A 66 -12.76 -4.14 0.31
C ALA A 66 -13.07 -2.83 -0.40
N ALA A 67 -12.05 -2.20 -0.98
CA ALA A 67 -12.27 -0.96 -1.70
C ALA A 67 -13.12 -1.16 -2.96
N ARG A 68 -12.91 -2.27 -3.66
CA ARG A 68 -13.73 -2.58 -4.83
C ARG A 68 -15.18 -2.81 -4.44
N ASP A 69 -15.38 -3.52 -3.35
CA ASP A 69 -16.74 -3.77 -2.88
C ASP A 69 -17.43 -2.47 -2.48
N GLU A 70 -16.70 -1.59 -1.82
CA GLU A 70 -17.24 -0.31 -1.43
C GLU A 70 -17.60 0.51 -2.67
N LEU A 71 -16.74 0.51 -3.67
CA LEU A 71 -17.00 1.23 -4.89
C LEU A 71 -18.23 0.68 -5.62
N ASN A 72 -18.37 -0.63 -5.68
CA ASN A 72 -19.49 -1.25 -6.35
C ASN A 72 -20.80 -0.94 -5.62
N GLU A 73 -20.78 -0.97 -4.31
CA GLU A 73 -21.96 -0.62 -3.55
C GLU A 73 -22.34 0.84 -3.74
N ALA A 74 -21.38 1.71 -3.80
CA ALA A 74 -21.65 3.10 -4.03
C ALA A 74 -22.24 3.32 -5.41
N LYS A 75 -21.77 2.59 -6.42
CA LYS A 75 -22.30 2.73 -7.73
C LYS A 75 -23.74 2.23 -7.78
N ASP A 76 -24.01 1.11 -7.16
CA ASP A 76 -25.35 0.59 -7.15
C ASP A 76 -26.30 1.57 -6.45
N LYS A 77 -25.82 2.19 -5.43
CA LYS A 77 -26.62 3.11 -4.71
C LYS A 77 -26.92 4.32 -5.52
N VAL A 78 -25.97 4.85 -6.19
CA VAL A 78 -26.13 6.05 -6.97
C VAL A 78 -26.85 5.82 -8.28
N TYR A 79 -26.52 4.78 -8.98
CA TYR A 79 -27.08 4.56 -10.28
C TYR A 79 -28.17 3.50 -10.31
N GLY A 80 -28.45 2.91 -9.24
CA GLY A 80 -29.49 1.93 -9.23
C GLY A 80 -28.94 0.75 -9.88
N GLU A 81 -29.64 0.07 -10.60
CA GLU A 81 -29.11 -1.09 -11.16
C GLU A 81 -28.58 -0.81 -12.39
N SER A 82 -27.74 -1.10 -12.66
CA SER A 82 -27.15 -1.03 -13.86
C SER A 82 -27.83 -0.34 -14.77
N ILE A 83 -27.96 0.73 -14.62
CA ILE A 83 -28.45 1.39 -15.54
C ILE A 83 -27.99 0.88 -16.72
N ASN A 84 -28.52 0.62 -17.46
CA ASN A 84 -28.10 0.14 -18.70
C ASN A 84 -27.30 -1.00 -18.60
N GLY A 85 -27.32 -1.53 -17.66
CA GLY A 85 -26.61 -2.69 -17.60
C GLY A 85 -25.24 -2.52 -17.91
N LEU A 86 -24.77 -1.50 -17.71
CA LEU A 86 -23.52 -1.33 -18.03
C LEU A 86 -22.71 -1.71 -17.05
N PRO A 87 -22.34 -2.62 -17.03
CA PRO A 87 -21.58 -3.12 -16.09
C PRO A 87 -20.47 -2.45 -16.26
N TYR A 88 -20.52 -2.09 -17.01
CA TYR A 88 -19.68 -1.35 -17.32
C TYR A 88 -18.56 -1.50 -16.72
N TYR A 89 -18.03 -1.43 -17.11
CA TYR A 89 -16.85 -1.20 -16.85
C TYR A 89 -16.49 -1.73 -15.63
N VAL A 90 -17.19 -1.71 -14.94
CA VAL A 90 -16.96 -2.16 -13.78
C VAL A 90 -16.42 -3.44 -13.76
N SER A 91 -17.03 -4.28 -14.29
CA SER A 91 -16.61 -5.57 -14.17
C SER A 91 -15.32 -5.78 -14.69
N ASP A 92 -15.02 -5.17 -15.65
CA ASP A 92 -13.81 -5.44 -16.23
C ASP A 92 -12.77 -5.07 -15.40
N ILE A 93 -12.84 -4.01 -14.88
CA ILE A 93 -11.86 -3.61 -14.15
C ILE A 93 -11.74 -4.42 -13.08
N ALA A 94 -12.72 -4.77 -12.60
CA ALA A 94 -12.68 -5.46 -11.47
C ALA A 94 -12.13 -6.74 -11.61
N SER A 95 -12.24 -7.27 -12.60
CA SER A 95 -11.80 -8.62 -12.69
C SER A 95 -10.45 -8.82 -12.47
#